data_e9aeebe680c6b4114d2242698dfe8292
#
_entry.id   e9aeebe680c6b4114d2242698dfe8292
#
_cell.length_a   1.000
_cell.length_b   1.000
_cell.length_c   1.000
_cell.angle_alpha   90.00
_cell.angle_beta   90.00
_cell.angle_gamma   90.00
#
_symmetry.space_group_name_H-M   'P 1'
#
loop_
_entity.id
_entity.type
_entity.pdbx_description
1 polymer ?
#
loop_
_entity_poly.entity_id
_entity_poly.type
_entity_poly.pdbx_seq_one_letter_code
_entity_poly.pdbx_strand_id
1 'polypeptide(L)'
;DHHGHSAFSARILQHMLREASKIYRTEIKDAVITVPANFDSVMCQATRDAAALAGIQVTNKDGSERPVLLSEPNAVIYDLINQVQNGEISNHIIDLNSEKNVLVFDLGGGTLDITMHKIKRREDCPDVLKVDEIATNRYTLLGGDDFDQAIADVMFEHYQKQYSTSPMVVRKLQQEKKAIMPQLLNYAEELKLELSERRLAESSYAADDSFGWDDEEDVEEFFVGGNMGGIGYAYDDSFTQEAVEKILQPFMGKNLQLADYKKIDSLQDTKNIIYPILDVLQKSAAKLGDEVK
;
A
#
# COMPACT_ATOMS: atom_id res chain seq x y z
N ASP A 1 -5.55 7.68 26.39
CA ASP A 1 -5.31 9.16 26.25
C ASP A 1 -5.51 9.60 24.81
N HIS A 2 -6.79 9.76 24.40
CA HIS A 2 -7.13 10.22 23.03
C HIS A 2 -6.54 11.59 22.70
N HIS A 3 -6.31 12.46 23.68
CA HIS A 3 -5.69 13.78 23.48
C HIS A 3 -4.21 13.73 23.06
N GLY A 4 -3.49 12.67 23.41
CA GLY A 4 -2.07 12.53 23.05
C GLY A 4 -1.86 12.26 21.56
N HIS A 5 -2.68 11.42 20.96
CA HIS A 5 -2.57 11.05 19.55
C HIS A 5 -2.97 12.21 18.62
N SER A 6 -4.07 12.91 18.91
CA SER A 6 -4.48 14.08 18.13
C SER A 6 -3.45 15.20 18.18
N ALA A 7 -2.79 15.43 19.32
CA ALA A 7 -1.76 16.45 19.46
C ALA A 7 -0.49 16.11 18.64
N PHE A 8 -0.10 14.84 18.54
CA PHE A 8 1.02 14.42 17.72
C PHE A 8 0.72 14.61 16.22
N SER A 9 -0.43 14.11 15.77
CA SER A 9 -0.89 14.28 14.39
C SER A 9 -1.02 15.76 14.01
N ALA A 10 -1.52 16.59 14.92
CA ALA A 10 -1.60 18.04 14.71
C ALA A 10 -0.25 18.69 14.43
N ARG A 11 0.82 18.26 15.12
CA ARG A 11 2.18 18.78 14.86
C ARG A 11 2.69 18.42 13.47
N ILE A 12 2.39 17.20 12.99
CA ILE A 12 2.74 16.79 11.63
C ILE A 12 2.00 17.67 10.62
N LEU A 13 0.67 17.80 10.78
CA LEU A 13 -0.15 18.65 9.91
C LEU A 13 0.31 20.12 9.92
N GLN A 14 0.64 20.68 11.08
CA GLN A 14 1.21 22.04 11.19
C GLN A 14 2.52 22.18 10.42
N HIS A 15 3.40 21.19 10.51
CA HIS A 15 4.64 21.18 9.75
C HIS A 15 4.36 21.19 8.25
N MET A 16 3.50 20.29 7.77
CA MET A 16 3.12 20.21 6.35
C MET A 16 2.50 21.52 5.85
N LEU A 17 1.56 22.10 6.59
CA LEU A 17 0.92 23.38 6.21
C LEU A 17 1.95 24.51 6.14
N ARG A 18 2.89 24.55 7.07
CA ARG A 18 3.95 25.58 7.09
C ARG A 18 4.88 25.43 5.88
N GLU A 19 5.30 24.21 5.56
CA GLU A 19 6.18 23.99 4.40
C GLU A 19 5.43 24.27 3.08
N ALA A 20 4.20 23.82 2.95
CA ALA A 20 3.36 24.17 1.81
C ALA A 20 3.15 25.68 1.66
N SER A 21 2.86 26.38 2.77
CA SER A 21 2.70 27.85 2.78
C SER A 21 3.95 28.58 2.32
N LYS A 22 5.16 28.06 2.63
CA LYS A 22 6.43 28.60 2.13
C LYS A 22 6.58 28.39 0.62
N ILE A 23 6.29 27.18 0.14
CA ILE A 23 6.40 26.82 -1.29
C ILE A 23 5.47 27.70 -2.12
N TYR A 24 4.21 27.81 -1.72
CA TYR A 24 3.18 28.58 -2.45
C TYR A 24 3.18 30.08 -2.12
N ARG A 25 4.04 30.52 -1.17
CA ARG A 25 4.15 31.93 -0.73
C ARG A 25 2.81 32.53 -0.29
N THR A 26 1.95 31.73 0.30
CA THR A 26 0.63 32.13 0.81
C THR A 26 0.30 31.33 2.06
N GLU A 27 -0.50 31.91 2.96
CA GLU A 27 -0.96 31.20 4.15
C GLU A 27 -2.03 30.19 3.74
N ILE A 28 -1.76 28.89 3.93
CA ILE A 28 -2.70 27.82 3.67
C ILE A 28 -3.45 27.49 4.97
N LYS A 29 -4.78 27.65 4.93
CA LYS A 29 -5.69 27.33 6.04
C LYS A 29 -6.73 26.27 5.65
N ASP A 30 -6.82 25.98 4.36
CA ASP A 30 -7.77 25.04 3.79
C ASP A 30 -7.00 23.82 3.31
N ALA A 31 -7.42 22.65 3.77
CA ALA A 31 -6.88 21.39 3.34
C ALA A 31 -7.96 20.30 3.38
N VAL A 32 -7.80 19.31 2.51
CA VAL A 32 -8.51 18.03 2.59
C VAL A 32 -7.50 17.00 3.08
N ILE A 33 -7.88 16.22 4.07
CA ILE A 33 -7.08 15.15 4.64
C ILE A 33 -7.71 13.83 4.22
N THR A 34 -6.95 12.98 3.57
CA THR A 34 -7.40 11.63 3.25
C THR A 34 -7.30 10.73 4.47
N VAL A 35 -8.25 9.81 4.59
CA VAL A 35 -8.32 8.83 5.67
C VAL A 35 -8.64 7.45 5.08
N PRO A 36 -8.12 6.36 5.64
CA PRO A 36 -8.48 5.00 5.23
C PRO A 36 -9.99 4.76 5.24
N ALA A 37 -10.49 3.91 4.33
CA ALA A 37 -11.91 3.60 4.21
C ALA A 37 -12.50 2.94 5.46
N ASN A 38 -11.66 2.21 6.21
CA ASN A 38 -12.04 1.49 7.42
C ASN A 38 -11.97 2.32 8.71
N PHE A 39 -11.67 3.63 8.62
CA PHE A 39 -11.71 4.52 9.80
C PHE A 39 -13.14 4.60 10.33
N ASP A 40 -13.29 4.34 11.62
CA ASP A 40 -14.56 4.54 12.32
C ASP A 40 -14.80 6.03 12.66
N SER A 41 -15.95 6.32 13.20
CA SER A 41 -16.34 7.70 13.57
C SER A 41 -15.42 8.31 14.62
N VAL A 42 -14.82 7.50 15.50
CA VAL A 42 -13.89 7.97 16.55
C VAL A 42 -12.54 8.35 15.91
N MET A 43 -12.03 7.54 15.00
CA MET A 43 -10.80 7.82 14.25
C MET A 43 -10.96 9.04 13.36
N CYS A 44 -12.08 9.16 12.65
CA CYS A 44 -12.40 10.34 11.84
C CYS A 44 -12.49 11.61 12.71
N GLN A 45 -13.14 11.54 13.87
CA GLN A 45 -13.22 12.68 14.78
C GLN A 45 -11.85 13.07 15.33
N ALA A 46 -11.02 12.10 15.72
CA ALA A 46 -9.66 12.36 16.18
C ALA A 46 -8.79 13.05 15.11
N THR A 47 -8.96 12.66 13.84
CA THR A 47 -8.28 13.30 12.69
C THR A 47 -8.80 14.72 12.48
N ARG A 48 -10.10 14.95 12.59
CA ARG A 48 -10.71 16.28 12.51
C ARG A 48 -10.24 17.22 13.64
N ASP A 49 -10.12 16.69 14.87
CA ASP A 49 -9.62 17.43 16.01
C ASP A 49 -8.13 17.80 15.82
N ALA A 50 -7.33 16.88 15.27
CA ALA A 50 -5.95 17.15 14.90
C ALA A 50 -5.84 18.22 13.81
N ALA A 51 -6.73 18.21 12.81
CA ALA A 51 -6.81 19.24 11.77
C ALA A 51 -7.13 20.62 12.36
N ALA A 52 -8.11 20.70 13.26
CA ALA A 52 -8.47 21.93 13.95
C ALA A 52 -7.29 22.47 14.80
N LEU A 53 -6.62 21.61 15.56
CA LEU A 53 -5.43 21.96 16.34
C LEU A 53 -4.27 22.40 15.44
N ALA A 54 -4.18 21.89 14.22
CA ALA A 54 -3.19 22.32 13.24
C ALA A 54 -3.48 23.68 12.60
N GLY A 55 -4.69 24.21 12.78
CA GLY A 55 -5.11 25.49 12.22
C GLY A 55 -5.90 25.37 10.89
N ILE A 56 -6.28 24.14 10.50
CA ILE A 56 -7.16 23.91 9.34
C ILE A 56 -8.58 24.32 9.72
N GLN A 57 -9.26 24.99 8.82
CA GLN A 57 -10.64 25.40 9.02
C GLN A 57 -11.60 24.22 8.89
N VAL A 58 -12.08 23.68 10.01
CA VAL A 58 -12.98 22.52 10.08
C VAL A 58 -14.46 22.91 10.19
N THR A 59 -14.76 24.21 10.31
CA THR A 59 -16.12 24.77 10.36
C THR A 59 -16.29 25.87 9.32
N ASN A 60 -17.49 25.97 8.77
CA ASN A 60 -17.90 27.05 7.90
C ASN A 60 -18.25 28.32 8.71
N LYS A 61 -18.42 29.48 8.02
CA LYS A 61 -18.76 30.73 8.65
C LYS A 61 -20.13 30.74 9.36
N ASP A 62 -21.01 29.86 8.96
CA ASP A 62 -22.36 29.67 9.56
C ASP A 62 -22.34 28.69 10.75
N GLY A 63 -21.16 28.19 11.15
CA GLY A 63 -20.99 27.22 12.22
C GLY A 63 -21.23 25.76 11.83
N SER A 64 -21.63 25.48 10.58
CA SER A 64 -21.77 24.12 10.08
C SER A 64 -20.41 23.43 9.92
N GLU A 65 -20.42 22.11 9.97
CA GLU A 65 -19.21 21.31 9.72
C GLU A 65 -18.71 21.48 8.28
N ARG A 66 -17.41 21.69 8.13
CA ARG A 66 -16.75 21.71 6.84
C ARG A 66 -16.24 20.30 6.51
N PRO A 67 -16.49 19.78 5.29
CA PRO A 67 -15.97 18.48 4.87
C PRO A 67 -14.47 18.57 4.60
N VAL A 68 -13.65 18.32 5.63
CA VAL A 68 -12.18 18.31 5.53
C VAL A 68 -11.59 16.92 5.41
N LEU A 69 -12.39 15.88 5.58
CA LEU A 69 -11.96 14.50 5.43
C LEU A 69 -12.49 13.90 4.14
N LEU A 70 -11.67 13.12 3.47
CA LEU A 70 -12.01 12.36 2.27
C LEU A 70 -11.47 10.94 2.44
N SER A 71 -12.26 9.92 2.11
CA SER A 71 -11.78 8.54 2.08
C SER A 71 -10.71 8.38 0.99
N GLU A 72 -9.59 7.72 1.32
CA GLU A 72 -8.47 7.48 0.38
C GLU A 72 -8.92 6.84 -0.93
N PRO A 73 -9.74 5.76 -0.95
CA PRO A 73 -10.21 5.20 -2.21
C PRO A 73 -11.10 6.14 -3.01
N ASN A 74 -11.86 7.03 -2.35
CA ASN A 74 -12.61 8.06 -3.07
C ASN A 74 -11.69 9.09 -3.74
N ALA A 75 -10.57 9.44 -3.09
CA ALA A 75 -9.57 10.33 -3.70
C ALA A 75 -8.97 9.70 -4.97
N VAL A 76 -8.63 8.41 -4.91
CA VAL A 76 -8.13 7.65 -6.09
C VAL A 76 -9.15 7.64 -7.22
N ILE A 77 -10.43 7.40 -6.92
CA ILE A 77 -11.49 7.37 -7.94
C ILE A 77 -11.74 8.76 -8.53
N TYR A 78 -11.71 9.81 -7.71
CA TYR A 78 -11.88 11.17 -8.22
C TYR A 78 -10.72 11.58 -9.13
N ASP A 79 -9.50 11.17 -8.81
CA ASP A 79 -8.35 11.39 -9.67
C ASP A 79 -8.47 10.60 -10.98
N LEU A 80 -8.84 9.32 -10.93
CA LEU A 80 -9.13 8.50 -12.11
C LEU A 80 -10.17 9.17 -13.03
N ILE A 81 -11.28 9.65 -12.45
CA ILE A 81 -12.33 10.34 -13.20
C ILE A 81 -11.76 11.61 -13.86
N ASN A 82 -10.97 12.39 -13.14
CA ASN A 82 -10.34 13.60 -13.64
C ASN A 82 -9.39 13.30 -14.80
N GLN A 83 -8.53 12.29 -14.67
CA GLN A 83 -7.59 11.86 -15.72
C GLN A 83 -8.31 11.41 -17.00
N VAL A 84 -9.42 10.66 -16.85
CA VAL A 84 -10.27 10.25 -18.01
C VAL A 84 -10.93 11.47 -18.66
N GLN A 85 -11.48 12.41 -17.87
CA GLN A 85 -12.14 13.60 -18.39
C GLN A 85 -11.15 14.57 -19.11
N ASN A 86 -9.90 14.62 -18.64
CA ASN A 86 -8.83 15.41 -19.24
C ASN A 86 -8.18 14.70 -20.45
N GLY A 87 -8.53 13.44 -20.74
CA GLY A 87 -7.97 12.66 -21.83
C GLY A 87 -6.57 12.10 -21.56
N GLU A 88 -6.12 12.13 -20.29
CA GLU A 88 -4.84 11.55 -19.87
C GLU A 88 -4.92 10.01 -19.85
N ILE A 89 -6.09 9.47 -19.50
CA ILE A 89 -6.42 8.05 -19.64
C ILE A 89 -7.42 7.85 -20.76
N SER A 90 -7.12 6.94 -21.67
CA SER A 90 -7.97 6.64 -22.81
C SER A 90 -9.29 5.98 -22.39
N ASN A 91 -10.40 6.39 -23.02
CA ASN A 91 -11.70 5.76 -22.87
C ASN A 91 -11.72 4.25 -23.25
N HIS A 92 -10.68 3.75 -23.94
CA HIS A 92 -10.52 2.31 -24.20
C HIS A 92 -10.10 1.54 -22.95
N ILE A 93 -9.46 2.20 -21.98
CA ILE A 93 -9.06 1.59 -20.71
C ILE A 93 -10.27 1.56 -19.77
N ILE A 94 -10.95 2.69 -19.62
CA ILE A 94 -12.18 2.80 -18.83
C ILE A 94 -13.17 3.74 -19.50
N ASP A 95 -14.36 3.22 -19.80
CA ASP A 95 -15.46 3.99 -20.36
C ASP A 95 -16.45 4.42 -19.26
N LEU A 96 -16.41 5.69 -18.87
CA LEU A 96 -17.29 6.26 -17.85
C LEU A 96 -18.69 6.65 -18.40
N ASN A 97 -19.03 6.34 -19.66
CA ASN A 97 -20.37 6.56 -20.21
C ASN A 97 -21.38 5.50 -19.74
N SER A 98 -20.89 4.37 -19.27
CA SER A 98 -21.70 3.30 -18.68
C SER A 98 -21.33 3.06 -17.22
N GLU A 99 -22.24 2.44 -16.48
CA GLU A 99 -22.01 2.04 -15.08
C GLU A 99 -20.79 1.11 -15.00
N LYS A 100 -19.89 1.36 -14.04
CA LYS A 100 -18.69 0.59 -13.79
C LYS A 100 -18.57 0.22 -12.32
N ASN A 101 -18.12 -1.01 -12.09
CA ASN A 101 -17.60 -1.43 -10.78
C ASN A 101 -16.08 -1.28 -10.81
N VAL A 102 -15.53 -0.55 -9.86
CA VAL A 102 -14.10 -0.27 -9.74
C VAL A 102 -13.62 -0.78 -8.40
N LEU A 103 -12.62 -1.66 -8.43
CA LEU A 103 -11.92 -2.11 -7.23
C LEU A 103 -10.68 -1.25 -7.04
N VAL A 104 -10.58 -0.63 -5.88
CA VAL A 104 -9.37 0.07 -5.43
C VAL A 104 -8.59 -0.89 -4.55
N PHE A 105 -7.32 -1.09 -4.87
CA PHE A 105 -6.38 -1.91 -4.13
C PHE A 105 -5.25 -1.00 -3.63
N ASP A 106 -5.21 -0.76 -2.34
CA ASP A 106 -4.22 0.09 -1.69
C ASP A 106 -3.37 -0.73 -0.73
N LEU A 107 -2.14 -1.02 -1.17
CA LEU A 107 -1.13 -1.74 -0.39
C LEU A 107 -0.10 -0.75 0.12
N GLY A 108 -0.25 -0.34 1.36
CA GLY A 108 0.68 0.55 2.05
C GLY A 108 1.87 -0.18 2.69
N GLY A 109 2.62 0.53 3.53
CA GLY A 109 3.72 -0.05 4.31
C GLY A 109 3.25 -1.10 5.32
N GLY A 110 2.16 -0.83 6.05
CA GLY A 110 1.67 -1.71 7.12
C GLY A 110 0.23 -2.17 6.99
N THR A 111 -0.51 -1.70 5.99
CA THR A 111 -1.93 -2.03 5.80
C THR A 111 -2.27 -2.30 4.34
N LEU A 112 -3.28 -3.14 4.15
CA LEU A 112 -3.90 -3.42 2.86
C LEU A 112 -5.37 -3.05 2.93
N ASP A 113 -5.75 -2.02 2.19
CA ASP A 113 -7.12 -1.54 2.08
C ASP A 113 -7.67 -1.81 0.68
N ILE A 114 -8.80 -2.52 0.61
CA ILE A 114 -9.46 -2.87 -0.64
C ILE A 114 -10.90 -2.44 -0.57
N THR A 115 -11.35 -1.71 -1.57
CA THR A 115 -12.73 -1.22 -1.65
C THR A 115 -13.31 -1.45 -3.03
N MET A 116 -14.60 -1.71 -3.08
CA MET A 116 -15.36 -1.79 -4.32
C MET A 116 -16.30 -0.60 -4.41
N HIS A 117 -16.24 0.09 -5.52
CA HIS A 117 -17.07 1.26 -5.80
C HIS A 117 -17.85 1.05 -7.09
N LYS A 118 -19.04 1.64 -7.12
CA LYS A 118 -19.85 1.76 -8.33
C LYS A 118 -19.82 3.21 -8.81
N ILE A 119 -19.41 3.41 -10.04
CA ILE A 119 -19.43 4.71 -10.72
C ILE A 119 -20.57 4.69 -11.73
N LYS A 120 -21.49 5.65 -11.63
CA LYS A 120 -22.60 5.81 -12.57
C LYS A 120 -22.95 7.27 -12.78
N ARG A 121 -23.58 7.58 -13.88
CA ARG A 121 -24.14 8.91 -14.11
C ARG A 121 -25.35 9.14 -13.22
N ARG A 122 -25.52 10.34 -12.74
CA ARG A 122 -26.74 10.72 -11.99
C ARG A 122 -27.93 10.77 -12.94
N GLU A 123 -29.07 10.23 -12.51
CA GLU A 123 -30.31 10.24 -13.30
C GLU A 123 -30.88 11.66 -13.50
N ASP A 124 -30.74 12.51 -12.48
CA ASP A 124 -31.21 13.90 -12.48
C ASP A 124 -30.20 14.87 -13.14
N CYS A 125 -28.96 14.49 -13.31
CA CYS A 125 -27.89 15.28 -13.93
C CYS A 125 -26.86 14.36 -14.61
N PRO A 126 -27.06 13.95 -15.88
CA PRO A 126 -26.20 12.98 -16.57
C PRO A 126 -24.74 13.40 -16.74
N ASP A 127 -24.45 14.70 -16.62
CA ASP A 127 -23.09 15.22 -16.67
C ASP A 127 -22.31 15.02 -15.36
N VAL A 128 -23.01 14.61 -14.29
CA VAL A 128 -22.41 14.36 -12.98
C VAL A 128 -22.29 12.87 -12.73
N LEU A 129 -21.08 12.44 -12.39
CA LEU A 129 -20.83 11.08 -11.94
C LEU A 129 -21.12 10.95 -10.44
N LYS A 130 -21.75 9.85 -10.07
CA LYS A 130 -21.97 9.43 -8.70
C LYS A 130 -21.06 8.25 -8.41
N VAL A 131 -20.36 8.32 -7.28
CA VAL A 131 -19.50 7.25 -6.76
C VAL A 131 -20.15 6.71 -5.50
N ASP A 132 -20.52 5.45 -5.51
CA ASP A 132 -21.12 4.75 -4.37
C ASP A 132 -20.15 3.66 -3.90
N GLU A 133 -19.73 3.69 -2.64
CA GLU A 133 -18.98 2.59 -2.02
C GLU A 133 -19.89 1.38 -1.80
N ILE A 134 -19.51 0.24 -2.37
CA ILE A 134 -20.26 -1.02 -2.30
C ILE A 134 -19.80 -1.86 -1.14
N ALA A 135 -18.48 -2.08 -1.04
CA ALA A 135 -17.88 -2.91 -0.02
C ALA A 135 -16.45 -2.48 0.29
N THR A 136 -16.03 -2.76 1.51
CA THR A 136 -14.63 -2.63 1.95
C THR A 136 -14.19 -3.91 2.65
N ASN A 137 -12.90 -4.26 2.56
CA ASN A 137 -12.34 -5.37 3.29
C ASN A 137 -12.34 -5.07 4.80
N ARG A 138 -12.12 -6.11 5.59
CA ARG A 138 -11.77 -5.94 7.00
C ARG A 138 -10.38 -5.32 7.09
N TYR A 139 -10.13 -4.58 8.18
CA TYR A 139 -8.80 -4.03 8.46
C TYR A 139 -7.75 -5.15 8.40
N THR A 140 -6.83 -5.04 7.46
CA THR A 140 -5.81 -6.07 7.22
C THR A 140 -4.43 -5.48 7.50
N LEU A 141 -3.80 -5.99 8.57
CA LEU A 141 -2.41 -5.67 8.92
C LEU A 141 -1.47 -6.48 8.02
N LEU A 142 -1.31 -6.03 6.80
CA LEU A 142 -0.41 -6.58 5.80
C LEU A 142 0.07 -5.45 4.90
N GLY A 143 1.38 -5.31 4.75
CA GLY A 143 1.96 -4.27 3.92
C GLY A 143 3.39 -4.57 3.52
N GLY A 144 4.04 -3.58 2.92
CA GLY A 144 5.44 -3.66 2.50
C GLY A 144 6.39 -4.06 3.63
N ASP A 145 6.10 -3.60 4.86
CA ASP A 145 6.91 -3.91 6.05
C ASP A 145 6.91 -5.41 6.38
N ASP A 146 5.80 -6.13 6.13
CA ASP A 146 5.74 -7.58 6.33
C ASP A 146 6.61 -8.32 5.30
N PHE A 147 6.68 -7.81 4.07
CA PHE A 147 7.54 -8.36 3.03
C PHE A 147 9.01 -8.12 3.35
N ASP A 148 9.36 -6.90 3.76
CA ASP A 148 10.72 -6.56 4.18
C ASP A 148 11.14 -7.40 5.39
N GLN A 149 10.24 -7.60 6.36
CA GLN A 149 10.50 -8.44 7.52
C GLN A 149 10.76 -9.90 7.13
N ALA A 150 9.98 -10.46 6.20
CA ALA A 150 10.20 -11.84 5.74
C ALA A 150 11.55 -12.01 5.04
N ILE A 151 11.94 -11.05 4.19
CA ILE A 151 13.25 -11.05 3.53
C ILE A 151 14.37 -10.89 4.57
N ALA A 152 14.25 -9.91 5.48
CA ALA A 152 15.23 -9.64 6.52
C ALA A 152 15.42 -10.82 7.49
N ASP A 153 14.37 -11.58 7.79
CA ASP A 153 14.50 -12.80 8.60
C ASP A 153 15.34 -13.88 7.88
N VAL A 154 15.17 -14.06 6.56
CA VAL A 154 16.02 -14.95 5.76
C VAL A 154 17.46 -14.42 5.71
N MET A 155 17.66 -13.11 5.50
CA MET A 155 18.98 -12.49 5.57
C MET A 155 19.66 -12.74 6.93
N PHE A 156 18.90 -12.66 8.02
CA PHE A 156 19.44 -12.95 9.35
C PHE A 156 19.87 -14.42 9.50
N GLU A 157 19.10 -15.37 8.95
CA GLU A 157 19.48 -16.78 8.92
C GLU A 157 20.77 -17.01 8.10
N HIS A 158 20.87 -16.37 6.93
CA HIS A 158 22.09 -16.42 6.10
C HIS A 158 23.27 -15.79 6.82
N TYR A 159 23.09 -14.68 7.52
CA TYR A 159 24.15 -14.05 8.32
C TYR A 159 24.66 -14.98 9.42
N GLN A 160 23.80 -15.69 10.13
CA GLN A 160 24.21 -16.70 11.10
C GLN A 160 24.95 -17.88 10.44
N LYS A 161 24.48 -18.30 9.25
CA LYS A 161 25.08 -19.38 8.48
C LYS A 161 26.47 -19.03 7.96
N GLN A 162 26.68 -17.79 7.55
CA GLN A 162 28.00 -17.26 7.12
C GLN A 162 29.09 -17.48 8.19
N TYR A 163 28.69 -17.36 9.47
CA TYR A 163 29.58 -17.55 10.60
C TYR A 163 29.37 -18.89 11.35
N SER A 164 28.76 -19.88 10.72
CA SER A 164 28.37 -21.17 11.35
C SER A 164 29.54 -21.95 11.94
N THR A 165 30.76 -21.75 11.43
CA THR A 165 32.00 -22.39 11.97
C THR A 165 32.43 -21.78 13.31
N SER A 166 31.85 -20.67 13.74
CA SER A 166 32.18 -19.99 14.99
C SER A 166 30.95 -19.88 15.92
N PRO A 167 30.69 -20.87 16.80
CA PRO A 167 29.54 -20.85 17.68
C PRO A 167 29.45 -19.61 18.58
N MET A 168 30.60 -19.01 18.90
CA MET A 168 30.65 -17.79 19.69
C MET A 168 30.08 -16.58 18.91
N VAL A 169 30.43 -16.49 17.61
CA VAL A 169 29.89 -15.43 16.73
C VAL A 169 28.39 -15.60 16.53
N VAL A 170 27.92 -16.80 16.20
CA VAL A 170 26.50 -17.10 16.04
C VAL A 170 25.70 -16.71 17.29
N ARG A 171 26.21 -17.06 18.48
CA ARG A 171 25.57 -16.67 19.74
C ARG A 171 25.52 -15.16 19.93
N LYS A 172 26.59 -14.43 19.57
CA LYS A 172 26.62 -12.98 19.61
C LYS A 172 25.61 -12.37 18.64
N LEU A 173 25.54 -12.83 17.39
CA LEU A 173 24.55 -12.38 16.41
C LEU A 173 23.13 -12.57 16.93
N GLN A 174 22.85 -13.73 17.55
CA GLN A 174 21.52 -13.98 18.13
C GLN A 174 21.19 -13.05 19.30
N GLN A 175 22.15 -12.73 20.16
CA GLN A 175 21.95 -11.77 21.26
C GLN A 175 21.72 -10.35 20.74
N GLU A 176 22.38 -9.98 19.65
CA GLU A 176 22.31 -8.65 19.04
C GLU A 176 21.23 -8.53 17.93
N LYS A 177 20.39 -9.57 17.77
CA LYS A 177 19.36 -9.59 16.70
C LYS A 177 18.56 -8.27 16.61
N LYS A 178 18.14 -7.71 17.76
CA LYS A 178 17.38 -6.46 17.79
C LYS A 178 18.15 -5.25 17.25
N ALA A 179 19.46 -5.22 17.39
CA ALA A 179 20.31 -4.15 16.88
C ALA A 179 20.64 -4.36 15.38
N ILE A 180 20.65 -5.62 14.94
CA ILE A 180 20.96 -6.03 13.55
C ILE A 180 19.74 -5.80 12.64
N MET A 181 18.55 -6.19 13.08
CA MET A 181 17.33 -6.21 12.25
C MET A 181 17.03 -4.89 11.53
N PRO A 182 17.17 -3.68 12.13
CA PRO A 182 16.89 -2.45 11.40
C PRO A 182 17.75 -2.26 10.14
N GLN A 183 19.01 -2.71 10.16
CA GLN A 183 19.88 -2.64 9.01
C GLN A 183 19.53 -3.70 7.96
N LEU A 184 19.18 -4.90 8.38
CA LEU A 184 18.70 -5.94 7.46
C LEU A 184 17.37 -5.56 6.81
N LEU A 185 16.49 -4.87 7.52
CA LEU A 185 15.25 -4.33 6.95
C LEU A 185 15.54 -3.29 5.85
N ASN A 186 16.52 -2.41 6.05
CA ASN A 186 16.94 -1.48 5.00
C ASN A 186 17.47 -2.22 3.77
N TYR A 187 18.30 -3.26 3.94
CA TYR A 187 18.77 -4.07 2.82
C TYR A 187 17.62 -4.83 2.13
N ALA A 188 16.63 -5.31 2.89
CA ALA A 188 15.46 -5.98 2.34
C ALA A 188 14.61 -5.02 1.49
N GLU A 189 14.41 -3.80 1.96
CA GLU A 189 13.71 -2.74 1.22
C GLU A 189 14.47 -2.36 -0.05
N GLU A 190 15.78 -2.14 0.03
CA GLU A 190 16.64 -1.84 -1.13
C GLU A 190 16.55 -2.96 -2.18
N LEU A 191 16.68 -4.22 -1.76
CA LEU A 191 16.54 -5.39 -2.64
C LEU A 191 15.14 -5.44 -3.32
N LYS A 192 14.07 -5.22 -2.56
CA LYS A 192 12.71 -5.20 -3.08
C LYS A 192 12.50 -4.10 -4.12
N LEU A 193 13.04 -2.90 -3.87
CA LEU A 193 12.96 -1.78 -4.81
C LEU A 193 13.74 -2.07 -6.10
N GLU A 194 14.97 -2.57 -6.00
CA GLU A 194 15.79 -2.91 -7.16
C GLU A 194 15.12 -3.97 -8.05
N LEU A 195 14.56 -5.03 -7.43
CA LEU A 195 13.79 -6.04 -8.16
C LEU A 195 12.56 -5.47 -8.87
N SER A 196 11.86 -4.54 -8.23
CA SER A 196 10.68 -3.89 -8.79
C SER A 196 11.04 -3.01 -9.99
N GLU A 197 12.11 -2.22 -9.89
CA GLU A 197 12.60 -1.35 -10.96
C GLU A 197 13.02 -2.15 -12.20
N ARG A 198 13.72 -3.27 -12.01
CA ARG A 198 14.13 -4.14 -13.13
C ARG A 198 12.94 -4.76 -13.83
N ARG A 199 11.95 -5.28 -13.11
CA ARG A 199 10.72 -5.81 -13.72
C ARG A 199 9.97 -4.76 -14.54
N LEU A 200 9.93 -3.52 -14.08
CA LEU A 200 9.33 -2.43 -14.84
C LEU A 200 10.12 -2.17 -16.13
N ALA A 201 11.45 -2.19 -16.08
CA ALA A 201 12.28 -2.06 -17.25
C ALA A 201 12.06 -3.20 -18.25
N GLU A 202 12.11 -4.46 -17.82
CA GLU A 202 11.86 -5.65 -18.65
C GLU A 202 10.48 -5.61 -19.32
N SER A 203 9.43 -5.24 -18.58
CA SER A 203 8.08 -5.14 -19.14
C SER A 203 7.97 -4.05 -20.21
N SER A 204 8.76 -2.99 -20.14
CA SER A 204 8.78 -1.91 -21.14
C SER A 204 9.53 -2.33 -22.40
N TYR A 205 10.55 -3.19 -22.30
CA TYR A 205 11.29 -3.73 -23.46
C TYR A 205 10.54 -4.86 -24.16
N ALA A 206 9.79 -5.70 -23.45
CA ALA A 206 9.00 -6.78 -24.02
C ALA A 206 7.84 -6.29 -24.91
N ALA A 207 7.50 -5.00 -24.85
CA ALA A 207 6.50 -4.39 -25.73
C ALA A 207 7.06 -4.07 -27.13
N ASP A 208 8.38 -4.15 -27.35
CA ASP A 208 9.04 -3.87 -28.63
C ASP A 208 9.60 -5.18 -29.22
N ASP A 209 8.70 -6.00 -29.75
CA ASP A 209 8.87 -7.39 -30.18
C ASP A 209 9.67 -7.51 -31.51
N SER A 210 10.91 -7.06 -31.59
CA SER A 210 11.69 -7.13 -32.84
C SER A 210 13.13 -7.66 -32.79
N PHE A 211 13.63 -8.11 -31.63
CA PHE A 211 14.96 -8.77 -31.62
C PHE A 211 14.99 -9.98 -30.73
N GLY A 212 14.92 -11.18 -31.36
CA GLY A 212 15.26 -12.43 -30.71
C GLY A 212 16.75 -12.52 -30.48
N TRP A 213 17.15 -12.52 -29.21
CA TRP A 213 18.44 -13.02 -28.75
C TRP A 213 18.16 -14.28 -27.95
N ASP A 214 18.77 -15.40 -28.41
CA ASP A 214 18.94 -16.60 -27.59
C ASP A 214 20.00 -16.28 -26.53
N ASP A 215 19.59 -15.63 -25.46
CA ASP A 215 20.45 -15.48 -24.28
C ASP A 215 20.15 -16.63 -23.34
N GLU A 216 21.19 -17.44 -23.03
CA GLU A 216 21.18 -18.25 -21.81
C GLU A 216 20.77 -17.30 -20.66
N GLU A 217 19.69 -17.65 -19.95
CA GLU A 217 19.23 -16.87 -18.79
C GLU A 217 20.36 -16.86 -17.75
N ASP A 218 21.23 -15.88 -17.82
CA ASP A 218 22.15 -15.58 -16.72
C ASP A 218 21.29 -15.24 -15.52
N VAL A 219 21.29 -16.13 -14.53
CA VAL A 219 20.56 -15.93 -13.28
C VAL A 219 21.21 -14.74 -12.57
N GLU A 220 20.59 -13.59 -12.72
CA GLU A 220 21.12 -12.34 -12.21
C GLU A 220 21.01 -12.34 -10.67
N GLU A 221 22.13 -12.12 -10.01
CA GLU A 221 22.22 -12.05 -8.55
C GLU A 221 22.26 -10.59 -8.08
N PHE A 222 21.51 -10.31 -7.02
CA PHE A 222 21.47 -9.02 -6.33
C PHE A 222 22.32 -9.11 -5.08
N PHE A 223 23.37 -8.33 -5.02
CA PHE A 223 24.30 -8.32 -3.89
C PHE A 223 23.85 -7.32 -2.84
N VAL A 224 23.73 -7.77 -1.61
CA VAL A 224 23.39 -6.95 -0.44
C VAL A 224 24.38 -7.20 0.68
N GLY A 225 24.73 -6.17 1.42
CA GLY A 225 25.58 -6.35 2.59
C GLY A 225 26.47 -5.17 2.94
N GLY A 226 27.29 -5.37 3.94
CA GLY A 226 28.24 -4.38 4.43
C GLY A 226 28.56 -4.54 5.91
N ASN A 227 29.19 -3.51 6.47
CA ASN A 227 29.52 -3.49 7.88
C ASN A 227 28.29 -3.29 8.73
N MET A 228 27.98 -4.30 9.56
CA MET A 228 26.88 -4.24 10.53
C MET A 228 27.32 -3.45 11.76
N GLY A 229 27.07 -2.13 11.75
CA GLY A 229 27.61 -1.14 12.68
C GLY A 229 27.66 -1.60 14.16
N GLY A 230 28.82 -1.51 14.80
CA GLY A 230 29.05 -1.86 16.22
C GLY A 230 29.12 -3.36 16.52
N ILE A 231 28.68 -4.25 15.62
CA ILE A 231 28.68 -5.71 15.81
C ILE A 231 30.08 -6.28 15.54
N GLY A 232 30.83 -5.70 14.59
CA GLY A 232 32.20 -6.07 14.25
C GLY A 232 32.33 -7.26 13.30
N TYR A 233 31.21 -7.69 12.68
CA TYR A 233 31.18 -8.73 11.65
C TYR A 233 30.41 -8.19 10.44
N ALA A 234 30.99 -8.34 9.24
CA ALA A 234 30.34 -7.94 8.00
C ALA A 234 29.24 -8.96 7.61
N TYR A 235 28.19 -8.48 6.97
CA TYR A 235 27.21 -9.29 6.29
C TYR A 235 27.37 -9.11 4.79
N ASP A 236 27.45 -10.21 4.05
CA ASP A 236 27.49 -10.24 2.59
C ASP A 236 26.61 -11.39 2.10
N ASP A 237 25.69 -11.09 1.21
CA ASP A 237 24.74 -12.07 0.66
C ASP A 237 24.39 -11.72 -0.79
N SER A 238 23.78 -12.67 -1.49
CA SER A 238 23.20 -12.46 -2.82
C SER A 238 21.86 -13.17 -2.93
N PHE A 239 20.96 -12.55 -3.66
CA PHE A 239 19.60 -13.08 -3.89
C PHE A 239 19.29 -13.06 -5.38
N THR A 240 18.72 -14.16 -5.86
CA THR A 240 18.07 -14.17 -7.17
C THR A 240 16.62 -13.71 -7.04
N GLN A 241 16.03 -13.22 -8.13
CA GLN A 241 14.62 -12.88 -8.17
C GLN A 241 13.75 -14.06 -7.70
N GLU A 242 14.02 -15.28 -8.18
CA GLU A 242 13.29 -16.49 -7.79
C GLU A 242 13.36 -16.77 -6.28
N ALA A 243 14.51 -16.54 -5.66
CA ALA A 243 14.68 -16.70 -4.22
C ALA A 243 13.79 -15.75 -3.44
N VAL A 244 13.74 -14.47 -3.84
CA VAL A 244 12.88 -13.46 -3.20
C VAL A 244 11.39 -13.77 -3.44
N GLU A 245 11.00 -14.12 -4.66
CA GLU A 245 9.62 -14.54 -4.96
C GLU A 245 9.18 -15.73 -4.10
N LYS A 246 10.07 -16.68 -3.86
CA LYS A 246 9.80 -17.83 -2.98
C LYS A 246 9.59 -17.41 -1.52
N ILE A 247 10.36 -16.45 -1.02
CA ILE A 247 10.20 -15.89 0.32
C ILE A 247 8.82 -15.21 0.44
N LEU A 248 8.41 -14.47 -0.59
CA LEU A 248 7.15 -13.73 -0.61
C LEU A 248 5.91 -14.58 -0.98
N GLN A 249 6.11 -15.80 -1.48
CA GLN A 249 5.02 -16.68 -1.92
C GLN A 249 3.88 -16.87 -0.90
N PRO A 250 4.14 -17.00 0.43
CA PRO A 250 3.06 -17.11 1.42
C PRO A 250 2.07 -15.95 1.39
N PHE A 251 2.53 -14.74 1.03
CA PHE A 251 1.69 -13.55 0.95
C PHE A 251 0.86 -13.48 -0.35
N MET A 252 1.18 -14.28 -1.37
CA MET A 252 0.55 -14.23 -2.69
C MET A 252 -0.71 -15.11 -2.83
N GLY A 253 -1.07 -15.90 -1.81
CA GLY A 253 -2.28 -16.72 -1.85
C GLY A 253 -2.32 -17.72 -3.02
N LYS A 254 -1.22 -18.42 -3.28
CA LYS A 254 -0.95 -19.27 -4.47
C LYS A 254 -2.08 -20.19 -4.92
N ASN A 255 -2.92 -20.66 -4.01
CA ASN A 255 -4.00 -21.62 -4.31
C ASN A 255 -5.38 -20.95 -4.43
N LEU A 256 -5.46 -19.63 -4.35
CA LEU A 256 -6.70 -18.87 -4.41
C LEU A 256 -6.91 -18.30 -5.81
N GLN A 257 -8.12 -18.40 -6.33
CA GLN A 257 -8.55 -17.77 -7.57
C GLN A 257 -9.69 -16.80 -7.31
N LEU A 258 -9.84 -15.77 -8.14
CA LEU A 258 -10.91 -14.78 -7.96
C LEU A 258 -12.30 -15.43 -7.93
N ALA A 259 -12.51 -16.53 -8.69
CA ALA A 259 -13.75 -17.30 -8.67
C ALA A 259 -14.08 -17.95 -7.31
N ASP A 260 -13.10 -18.05 -6.41
CA ASP A 260 -13.29 -18.66 -5.09
C ASP A 260 -14.02 -17.75 -4.09
N TYR A 261 -14.27 -16.47 -4.46
CA TYR A 261 -14.98 -15.52 -3.58
C TYR A 261 -16.33 -16.05 -3.05
N LYS A 262 -16.98 -16.95 -3.78
CA LYS A 262 -18.24 -17.60 -3.35
C LYS A 262 -18.07 -18.63 -2.24
N LYS A 263 -16.86 -19.09 -1.96
CA LYS A 263 -16.54 -20.21 -1.09
C LYS A 263 -15.69 -19.84 0.11
N ILE A 264 -15.19 -18.61 0.18
CA ILE A 264 -14.32 -18.21 1.27
C ILE A 264 -15.09 -18.07 2.57
N ASP A 265 -14.42 -18.39 3.67
CA ASP A 265 -14.84 -17.99 4.99
C ASP A 265 -14.26 -16.60 5.30
N SER A 266 -15.10 -15.59 5.26
CA SER A 266 -14.72 -14.19 5.50
C SER A 266 -14.16 -13.93 6.92
N LEU A 267 -14.19 -14.92 7.80
CA LEU A 267 -13.65 -14.84 9.15
C LEU A 267 -12.19 -15.32 9.26
N GLN A 268 -11.64 -15.94 8.22
CA GLN A 268 -10.24 -16.34 8.25
C GLN A 268 -9.32 -15.15 8.17
N ASP A 269 -8.45 -15.05 9.16
CA ASP A 269 -7.39 -14.06 9.24
C ASP A 269 -6.14 -14.64 8.54
N THR A 270 -6.05 -14.43 7.24
CA THR A 270 -4.92 -14.92 6.43
C THR A 270 -4.08 -13.73 5.98
N LYS A 271 -2.78 -13.77 6.30
CA LYS A 271 -1.82 -12.76 5.83
C LYS A 271 -1.44 -13.01 4.37
N ASN A 272 -2.37 -12.73 3.45
CA ASN A 272 -2.09 -12.71 2.02
C ASN A 272 -2.92 -11.62 1.31
N ILE A 273 -2.45 -11.19 0.14
CA ILE A 273 -3.06 -10.10 -0.63
C ILE A 273 -4.35 -10.51 -1.36
N ILE A 274 -4.56 -11.79 -1.62
CA ILE A 274 -5.72 -12.29 -2.41
C ILE A 274 -6.96 -12.41 -1.55
N TYR A 275 -6.82 -12.84 -0.31
CA TYR A 275 -7.97 -13.08 0.57
C TYR A 275 -8.82 -11.83 0.82
N PRO A 276 -8.25 -10.65 1.10
CA PRO A 276 -9.02 -9.41 1.20
C PRO A 276 -9.76 -9.02 -0.09
N ILE A 277 -9.20 -9.33 -1.28
CA ILE A 277 -9.90 -9.13 -2.56
C ILE A 277 -11.14 -10.03 -2.61
N LEU A 278 -11.00 -11.31 -2.26
CA LEU A 278 -12.12 -12.26 -2.25
C LEU A 278 -13.21 -11.85 -1.25
N ASP A 279 -12.84 -11.32 -0.08
CA ASP A 279 -13.78 -10.80 0.94
C ASP A 279 -14.61 -9.64 0.36
N VAL A 280 -13.96 -8.69 -0.30
CA VAL A 280 -14.64 -7.55 -0.94
C VAL A 280 -15.54 -8.01 -2.08
N LEU A 281 -15.10 -8.94 -2.92
CA LEU A 281 -15.91 -9.51 -4.00
C LEU A 281 -17.16 -10.22 -3.44
N GLN A 282 -17.01 -11.00 -2.38
CA GLN A 282 -18.14 -11.70 -1.73
C GLN A 282 -19.16 -10.70 -1.17
N LYS A 283 -18.69 -9.68 -0.45
CA LYS A 283 -19.55 -8.62 0.10
C LYS A 283 -20.25 -7.82 -1.01
N SER A 284 -19.53 -7.55 -2.10
CA SER A 284 -20.07 -6.84 -3.26
C SER A 284 -21.14 -7.65 -3.97
N ALA A 285 -20.93 -8.94 -4.20
CA ALA A 285 -21.90 -9.85 -4.79
C ALA A 285 -23.20 -9.94 -3.93
N ALA A 286 -23.05 -9.98 -2.61
CA ALA A 286 -24.21 -9.98 -1.71
C ALA A 286 -25.06 -8.70 -1.79
N LYS A 287 -24.43 -7.53 -2.07
CA LYS A 287 -25.15 -6.26 -2.21
C LYS A 287 -25.71 -6.01 -3.62
N LEU A 288 -24.98 -6.42 -4.64
CA LEU A 288 -25.34 -6.17 -6.04
C LEU A 288 -26.16 -7.29 -6.70
N GLY A 289 -26.30 -8.44 -6.01
CA GLY A 289 -26.91 -9.64 -6.55
C GLY A 289 -26.15 -10.12 -7.78
N ASP A 290 -25.35 -11.14 -7.74
CA ASP A 290 -24.55 -11.79 -8.82
C ASP A 290 -24.06 -10.91 -10.03
N GLU A 291 -24.22 -9.61 -9.99
CA GLU A 291 -23.84 -8.63 -11.04
C GLU A 291 -22.42 -8.06 -10.87
N VAL A 292 -21.60 -8.69 -10.04
CA VAL A 292 -20.16 -8.40 -10.02
C VAL A 292 -19.55 -9.09 -11.25
N LYS A 293 -19.68 -8.43 -12.38
CA LYS A 293 -19.04 -8.83 -13.65
C LYS A 293 -17.90 -7.88 -13.94
#